data_9aeef6ecb99ebade0acc57518e9e796a
#
_entry.id   9aeef6ecb99ebade0acc57518e9e796a
#
_cell.length_a   1.000
_cell.length_b   1.000
_cell.length_c   1.000
_cell.angle_alpha   90.00
_cell.angle_beta   90.00
_cell.angle_gamma   90.00
#
_symmetry.space_group_name_H-M   'P 1'
#
loop_
_entity.id
_entity.type
_entity.pdbx_description
1 polymer ?
#
loop_
_entity_poly.entity_id
_entity_poly.type
_entity_poly.pdbx_seq_one_letter_code
_entity_poly.pdbx_strand_id
1 'polypeptide(L)'
;VGRHPAPRVRRLAGSGIEVTGAVPDMQLHLRAATMYVAPLCTGTGSRTKILEAMAAGLPIITTSVGIEGMKVQPGRDLLVADQPVDMIESIHTLLMSQPDRERFGHAARHMAEIWYDWSRCLWPLEPLYQNLLIPKAVAC
;
A
#
# COMPACT_ATOMS: atom_id res chain seq x y z
N VAL A 1 -8.33 1.68 10.43
CA VAL A 1 -8.86 2.93 9.85
C VAL A 1 -9.62 2.62 8.56
N GLY A 2 -10.78 3.22 8.34
CA GLY A 2 -11.55 3.04 7.10
C GLY A 2 -12.98 3.55 7.18
N ARG A 3 -13.53 4.00 6.04
CA ARG A 3 -14.91 4.47 5.97
C ARG A 3 -15.88 3.29 6.16
N HIS A 4 -16.96 3.53 6.89
CA HIS A 4 -18.07 2.58 7.06
C HIS A 4 -17.67 1.15 7.47
N PRO A 5 -16.95 0.96 8.60
CA PRO A 5 -16.59 -0.37 9.05
C PRO A 5 -17.86 -1.21 9.29
N ALA A 6 -17.81 -2.47 8.80
CA ALA A 6 -18.93 -3.39 8.98
C ALA A 6 -19.24 -3.62 10.46
N PRO A 7 -20.50 -3.94 10.84
CA PRO A 7 -20.86 -4.14 12.24
C PRO A 7 -19.99 -5.18 12.96
N ARG A 8 -19.55 -6.23 12.26
CA ARG A 8 -18.63 -7.24 12.80
C ARG A 8 -17.27 -6.64 13.17
N VAL A 9 -16.77 -5.67 12.38
CA VAL A 9 -15.47 -4.98 12.65
C VAL A 9 -15.64 -4.01 13.83
N ARG A 10 -16.75 -3.26 13.88
CA ARG A 10 -17.02 -2.35 15.01
C ARG A 10 -17.07 -3.07 16.36
N ARG A 11 -17.57 -4.31 16.38
CA ARG A 11 -17.61 -5.13 17.60
C ARG A 11 -16.23 -5.58 18.11
N LEU A 12 -15.19 -5.47 17.29
CA LEU A 12 -13.82 -5.75 17.72
C LEU A 12 -13.19 -4.60 18.52
N ALA A 13 -13.81 -3.40 18.49
CA ALA A 13 -13.32 -2.28 19.29
C ALA A 13 -13.35 -2.62 20.77
N GLY A 14 -12.24 -2.36 21.45
CA GLY A 14 -12.06 -2.70 22.87
C GLY A 14 -10.65 -2.45 23.33
N SER A 15 -10.22 -3.11 24.40
CA SER A 15 -8.88 -2.99 24.93
C SER A 15 -7.84 -3.39 23.87
N GLY A 16 -7.04 -2.42 23.44
CA GLY A 16 -5.98 -2.62 22.45
C GLY A 16 -6.43 -2.61 20.98
N ILE A 17 -7.73 -2.49 20.69
CA ILE A 17 -8.25 -2.39 19.31
C ILE A 17 -9.08 -1.12 19.14
N GLU A 18 -8.60 -0.21 18.31
CA GLU A 18 -9.31 1.00 17.93
C GLU A 18 -9.93 0.87 16.52
N VAL A 19 -11.22 1.13 16.40
CA VAL A 19 -11.94 1.20 15.12
C VAL A 19 -12.32 2.66 14.84
N THR A 20 -11.46 3.36 14.14
CA THR A 20 -11.56 4.83 13.93
C THR A 20 -12.70 5.26 13.00
N GLY A 21 -13.13 4.40 12.08
CA GLY A 21 -13.98 4.83 10.96
C GLY A 21 -13.21 5.72 9.96
N ALA A 22 -13.88 6.72 9.40
CA ALA A 22 -13.25 7.73 8.55
C ALA A 22 -12.40 8.69 9.40
N VAL A 23 -11.20 9.00 8.92
CA VAL A 23 -10.30 9.96 9.57
C VAL A 23 -10.00 11.11 8.62
N PRO A 24 -9.79 12.35 9.13
CA PRO A 24 -9.45 13.50 8.31
C PRO A 24 -8.12 13.34 7.57
N ASP A 25 -7.12 12.77 8.23
CA ASP A 25 -5.79 12.56 7.69
C ASP A 25 -5.28 11.15 8.00
N MET A 26 -5.12 10.35 6.95
CA MET A 26 -4.56 8.99 7.05
C MET A 26 -3.05 9.03 7.34
N GLN A 27 -2.34 10.06 6.90
CA GLN A 27 -0.88 10.13 7.04
C GLN A 27 -0.46 10.19 8.51
N LEU A 28 -1.24 10.82 9.36
CA LEU A 28 -0.98 10.84 10.80
C LEU A 28 -0.98 9.43 11.40
N HIS A 29 -1.95 8.60 10.99
CA HIS A 29 -2.03 7.21 11.45
C HIS A 29 -0.90 6.35 10.89
N LEU A 30 -0.52 6.55 9.62
CA LEU A 30 0.58 5.81 9.00
C LEU A 30 1.92 6.17 9.67
N ARG A 31 2.17 7.45 9.93
CA ARG A 31 3.41 7.87 10.61
C ARG A 31 3.56 7.37 12.04
N ALA A 32 2.44 7.17 12.73
CA ALA A 32 2.43 6.63 14.09
C ALA A 32 2.46 5.09 14.14
N ALA A 33 2.30 4.42 13.01
CA ALA A 33 2.23 2.97 12.95
C ALA A 33 3.62 2.32 12.96
N THR A 34 3.73 1.15 13.57
CA THR A 34 4.93 0.31 13.53
C THR A 34 5.00 -0.53 12.25
N MET A 35 3.85 -0.93 11.73
CA MET A 35 3.69 -1.70 10.48
C MET A 35 2.29 -1.51 9.91
N TYR A 36 2.12 -1.87 8.66
CA TYR A 36 0.82 -1.87 7.97
C TYR A 36 0.41 -3.30 7.62
N VAL A 37 -0.79 -3.71 8.07
CA VAL A 37 -1.33 -5.03 7.79
C VAL A 37 -2.62 -4.90 6.98
N ALA A 38 -2.67 -5.55 5.82
CA ALA A 38 -3.80 -5.51 4.89
C ALA A 38 -4.27 -6.93 4.51
N PRO A 39 -5.12 -7.57 5.32
CA PRO A 39 -5.63 -8.92 5.06
C PRO A 39 -6.75 -8.89 3.99
N LEU A 40 -6.39 -8.61 2.75
CA LEU A 40 -7.35 -8.48 1.65
C LEU A 40 -7.69 -9.85 1.09
N CYS A 41 -8.93 -10.28 1.24
CA CYS A 41 -9.43 -11.55 0.67
C CYS A 41 -10.03 -11.37 -0.73
N THR A 42 -10.46 -10.15 -1.07
CA THR A 42 -11.09 -9.80 -2.36
C THR A 42 -10.79 -8.35 -2.69
N GLY A 43 -10.88 -7.99 -3.94
CA GLY A 43 -10.79 -6.60 -4.39
C GLY A 43 -10.20 -6.47 -5.79
N THR A 44 -10.85 -5.67 -6.62
CA THR A 44 -10.45 -5.37 -8.00
C THR A 44 -9.95 -3.94 -8.18
N GLY A 45 -9.88 -3.14 -7.10
CA GLY A 45 -9.51 -1.73 -7.15
C GLY A 45 -8.00 -1.48 -7.03
N SER A 46 -7.61 -0.22 -7.24
CA SER A 46 -6.25 0.25 -7.00
C SER A 46 -5.81 -0.02 -5.56
N ARG A 47 -4.57 -0.41 -5.37
CA ARG A 47 -3.99 -0.71 -4.05
C ARG A 47 -3.49 0.56 -3.34
N THR A 48 -4.24 1.67 -3.48
CA THR A 48 -3.84 3.00 -2.99
C THR A 48 -3.41 2.99 -1.53
N LYS A 49 -4.12 2.27 -0.67
CA LYS A 49 -3.78 2.19 0.76
C LYS A 49 -2.45 1.48 1.02
N ILE A 50 -2.12 0.46 0.21
CA ILE A 50 -0.82 -0.20 0.29
C ILE A 50 0.26 0.75 -0.22
N LEU A 51 0.01 1.46 -1.34
CA LEU A 51 0.94 2.45 -1.87
C LEU A 51 1.19 3.61 -0.90
N GLU A 52 0.16 4.09 -0.20
CA GLU A 52 0.29 5.10 0.85
C GLU A 52 1.18 4.61 2.01
N ALA A 53 1.01 3.35 2.43
CA ALA A 53 1.85 2.74 3.45
C ALA A 53 3.29 2.53 2.99
N MET A 54 3.50 2.11 1.72
CA MET A 54 4.83 2.04 1.09
C MET A 54 5.51 3.41 1.09
N ALA A 55 4.81 4.44 0.64
CA ALA A 55 5.33 5.81 0.61
C ALA A 55 5.64 6.35 2.01
N ALA A 56 4.92 5.91 3.04
CA ALA A 56 5.22 6.23 4.43
C ALA A 56 6.45 5.47 4.99
N GLY A 57 7.01 4.51 4.24
CA GLY A 57 8.15 3.70 4.66
C GLY A 57 7.80 2.66 5.72
N LEU A 58 6.55 2.20 5.76
CA LEU A 58 6.14 1.16 6.69
C LEU A 58 6.47 -0.24 6.15
N PRO A 59 6.91 -1.17 7.00
CA PRO A 59 6.89 -2.59 6.67
C PRO A 59 5.44 -3.05 6.47
N ILE A 60 5.21 -3.81 5.41
CA ILE A 60 3.86 -4.18 4.97
C ILE A 60 3.71 -5.70 5.01
N ILE A 61 2.59 -6.15 5.55
CA ILE A 61 2.13 -7.52 5.48
C ILE A 61 0.78 -7.50 4.77
N THR A 62 0.66 -8.27 3.70
CA THR A 62 -0.60 -8.35 2.93
C THR A 62 -0.78 -9.75 2.35
N THR A 63 -1.82 -9.96 1.57
CA THR A 63 -2.10 -11.22 0.86
C THR A 63 -1.64 -11.15 -0.59
N SER A 64 -1.62 -12.28 -1.30
CA SER A 64 -1.38 -12.36 -2.74
C SER A 64 -2.37 -11.46 -3.51
N VAL A 65 -3.63 -11.43 -3.09
CA VAL A 65 -4.64 -10.52 -3.63
C VAL A 65 -4.26 -9.05 -3.43
N GLY A 66 -3.61 -8.73 -2.31
CA GLY A 66 -3.21 -7.37 -1.99
C GLY A 66 -2.15 -6.79 -2.91
N ILE A 67 -1.30 -7.63 -3.48
CA ILE A 67 -0.20 -7.22 -4.39
C ILE A 67 -0.51 -7.45 -5.87
N GLU A 68 -1.70 -7.95 -6.20
CA GLU A 68 -2.07 -8.22 -7.58
C GLU A 68 -1.95 -6.95 -8.44
N GLY A 69 -1.20 -7.04 -9.54
CA GLY A 69 -0.90 -5.91 -10.43
C GLY A 69 0.15 -4.93 -9.91
N MET A 70 0.75 -5.16 -8.76
CA MET A 70 1.82 -4.32 -8.22
C MET A 70 3.20 -4.81 -8.65
N LYS A 71 4.11 -3.87 -8.88
CA LYS A 71 5.53 -4.14 -9.18
C LYS A 71 6.32 -4.27 -7.86
N VAL A 72 6.04 -5.32 -7.11
CA VAL A 72 6.71 -5.62 -5.84
C VAL A 72 7.14 -7.08 -5.79
N GLN A 73 8.16 -7.38 -5.02
CA GLN A 73 8.68 -8.74 -4.83
C GLN A 73 8.44 -9.19 -3.38
N PRO A 74 7.60 -10.23 -3.16
CA PRO A 74 7.40 -10.83 -1.86
C PRO A 74 8.71 -11.25 -1.19
N GLY A 75 8.82 -11.05 0.12
CA GLY A 75 10.01 -11.38 0.91
C GLY A 75 11.16 -10.37 0.80
N ARG A 76 11.15 -9.50 -0.22
CA ARG A 76 12.11 -8.40 -0.38
C ARG A 76 11.50 -7.04 -0.05
N ASP A 77 10.40 -6.69 -0.71
CA ASP A 77 9.79 -5.37 -0.62
C ASP A 77 8.67 -5.32 0.43
N LEU A 78 8.01 -6.45 0.65
CA LEU A 78 6.95 -6.64 1.64
C LEU A 78 6.76 -8.14 1.95
N LEU A 79 5.98 -8.45 2.97
CA LEU A 79 5.61 -9.81 3.32
C LEU A 79 4.22 -10.16 2.77
N VAL A 80 4.09 -11.37 2.22
CA VAL A 80 2.83 -11.92 1.73
C VAL A 80 2.45 -13.11 2.59
N ALA A 81 1.23 -13.07 3.14
CA ALA A 81 0.68 -14.11 3.99
C ALA A 81 -0.80 -14.30 3.65
N ASP A 82 -1.13 -15.41 3.01
CA ASP A 82 -2.50 -15.72 2.59
C ASP A 82 -3.30 -16.43 3.68
N GLN A 83 -2.61 -17.14 4.58
CA GLN A 83 -3.25 -17.82 5.68
C GLN A 83 -3.14 -17.00 6.98
N PRO A 84 -4.15 -17.05 7.85
CA PRO A 84 -4.12 -16.33 9.13
C PRO A 84 -2.90 -16.67 10.00
N VAL A 85 -2.45 -17.91 9.98
CA VAL A 85 -1.28 -18.38 10.74
C VAL A 85 -0.02 -17.68 10.25
N ASP A 86 0.22 -17.68 8.93
CA ASP A 86 1.39 -17.04 8.31
C ASP A 86 1.39 -15.52 8.56
N MET A 87 0.20 -14.91 8.59
CA MET A 87 0.05 -13.49 8.90
C MET A 87 0.43 -13.18 10.35
N ILE A 88 0.01 -14.02 11.28
CA ILE A 88 0.37 -13.89 12.71
C ILE A 88 1.89 -14.04 12.88
N GLU A 89 2.50 -15.03 12.24
CA GLU A 89 3.95 -15.25 12.28
C GLU A 89 4.73 -14.08 11.69
N SER A 90 4.25 -13.54 10.55
CA SER A 90 4.85 -12.36 9.92
C SER A 90 4.77 -11.12 10.82
N ILE A 91 3.62 -10.89 11.47
CA ILE A 91 3.44 -9.80 12.44
C ILE A 91 4.41 -9.98 13.61
N HIS A 92 4.45 -11.18 14.19
CA HIS A 92 5.34 -11.48 15.31
C HIS A 92 6.81 -11.24 14.93
N THR A 93 7.25 -11.73 13.79
CA THR A 93 8.62 -11.53 13.28
C THR A 93 8.96 -10.05 13.19
N LEU A 94 8.11 -9.24 12.58
CA LEU A 94 8.34 -7.81 12.48
C LEU A 94 8.28 -7.08 13.82
N LEU A 95 7.45 -7.51 14.76
CA LEU A 95 7.43 -6.93 16.11
C LEU A 95 8.74 -7.19 16.86
N MET A 96 9.33 -8.37 16.71
CA MET A 96 10.55 -8.79 17.42
C MET A 96 11.83 -8.27 16.76
N SER A 97 11.81 -7.89 15.49
CA SER A 97 13.01 -7.47 14.75
C SER A 97 12.89 -6.05 14.22
N GLN A 98 13.52 -5.09 14.91
CA GLN A 98 13.64 -3.71 14.39
C GLN A 98 14.42 -3.66 13.07
N PRO A 99 15.55 -4.37 12.87
CA PRO A 99 16.26 -4.36 11.59
C PRO A 99 15.41 -4.82 10.41
N ASP A 100 14.55 -5.82 10.62
CA ASP A 100 13.64 -6.26 9.56
C ASP A 100 12.57 -5.21 9.25
N ARG A 101 12.03 -4.55 10.26
CA ARG A 101 11.09 -3.44 10.02
C ARG A 101 11.71 -2.33 9.17
N GLU A 102 12.91 -1.91 9.51
CA GLU A 102 13.64 -0.88 8.77
C GLU A 102 13.96 -1.35 7.35
N ARG A 103 14.44 -2.56 7.17
CA ARG A 103 14.75 -3.15 5.86
C ARG A 103 13.53 -3.19 4.96
N PHE A 104 12.41 -3.74 5.43
CA PHE A 104 11.18 -3.81 4.64
C PHE A 104 10.56 -2.44 4.40
N GLY A 105 10.59 -1.55 5.38
CA GLY A 105 10.10 -0.18 5.24
C GLY A 105 10.86 0.60 4.18
N HIS A 106 12.19 0.54 4.19
CA HIS A 106 13.04 1.15 3.16
C HIS A 106 12.81 0.54 1.77
N ALA A 107 12.72 -0.79 1.67
CA ALA A 107 12.47 -1.45 0.40
C ALA A 107 11.10 -1.08 -0.17
N ALA A 108 10.05 -1.08 0.65
CA ALA A 108 8.71 -0.67 0.26
C ALA A 108 8.68 0.77 -0.26
N ARG A 109 9.29 1.71 0.49
CA ARG A 109 9.37 3.11 0.09
C ARG A 109 10.12 3.28 -1.23
N HIS A 110 11.26 2.64 -1.40
CA HIS A 110 12.03 2.67 -2.63
C HIS A 110 11.22 2.21 -3.84
N MET A 111 10.42 1.15 -3.70
CA MET A 111 9.54 0.68 -4.77
C MET A 111 8.43 1.68 -5.08
N ALA A 112 7.87 2.35 -4.05
CA ALA A 112 6.87 3.41 -4.25
C ALA A 112 7.47 4.58 -5.06
N GLU A 113 8.67 5.02 -4.73
CA GLU A 113 9.36 6.11 -5.40
C GLU A 113 9.75 5.78 -6.86
N ILE A 114 10.14 4.53 -7.14
CA ILE A 114 10.53 4.12 -8.49
C ILE A 114 9.34 3.93 -9.43
N TRP A 115 8.26 3.30 -8.93
CA TRP A 115 7.20 2.82 -9.81
C TRP A 115 5.89 3.57 -9.70
N TYR A 116 5.65 4.30 -8.60
CA TYR A 116 4.35 4.89 -8.30
C TYR A 116 4.40 6.39 -8.02
N ASP A 117 5.57 7.02 -8.19
CA ASP A 117 5.68 8.47 -8.17
C ASP A 117 4.92 9.08 -9.36
N TRP A 118 4.16 10.13 -9.11
CA TRP A 118 3.33 10.79 -10.13
C TRP A 118 4.15 11.27 -11.33
N SER A 119 5.32 11.83 -11.10
CA SER A 119 6.20 12.31 -12.16
C SER A 119 6.58 11.18 -13.11
N ARG A 120 6.83 9.99 -12.58
CA ARG A 120 7.18 8.80 -13.37
C ARG A 120 5.97 8.16 -14.05
N CYS A 121 4.83 8.11 -13.36
CA CYS A 121 3.60 7.56 -13.92
C CYS A 121 3.03 8.41 -15.05
N LEU A 122 3.19 9.73 -14.98
CA LEU A 122 2.63 10.67 -15.97
C LEU A 122 3.59 10.95 -17.13
N TRP A 123 4.89 10.77 -16.95
CA TRP A 123 5.89 11.00 -17.99
C TRP A 123 5.55 10.37 -19.36
N PRO A 124 5.06 9.11 -19.46
CA PRO A 124 4.71 8.51 -20.74
C PRO A 124 3.51 9.17 -21.42
N LEU A 125 2.69 9.92 -20.70
CA LEU A 125 1.52 10.61 -21.25
C LEU A 125 1.89 11.92 -21.93
N GLU A 126 2.97 12.57 -21.53
CA GLU A 126 3.37 13.87 -22.06
C GLU A 126 3.59 13.87 -23.58
N PRO A 127 4.37 12.91 -24.16
CA PRO A 127 4.51 12.82 -25.61
C PRO A 127 3.19 12.54 -26.35
N LEU A 128 2.28 11.80 -25.70
CA LEU A 128 0.95 11.53 -26.29
C LEU A 128 0.12 12.82 -26.40
N TYR A 129 0.10 13.64 -25.38
CA TYR A 129 -0.58 14.93 -25.39
C TYR A 129 0.07 15.90 -26.39
N GLN A 130 1.38 15.98 -26.44
CA GLN A 130 2.08 16.81 -27.41
C GLN A 130 1.75 16.42 -28.86
N ASN A 131 1.70 15.13 -29.17
CA ASN A 131 1.33 14.63 -30.51
C ASN A 131 -0.13 14.93 -30.88
N LEU A 132 -1.03 15.01 -29.89
CA LEU A 132 -2.44 15.37 -30.11
C LEU A 132 -2.64 16.88 -30.32
N LEU A 133 -1.77 17.69 -29.72
CA LEU A 133 -1.81 19.15 -29.82
C LEU A 133 -1.16 19.69 -31.11
N ILE A 134 -0.32 18.90 -31.79
CA ILE A 134 0.23 19.28 -33.11
C ILE A 134 -0.91 19.13 -34.13
N PRO A 135 -1.38 20.21 -34.77
CA PRO A 135 -2.36 20.10 -35.83
C PRO A 135 -1.82 19.19 -36.92
N LYS A 136 -2.51 18.10 -37.24
CA LYS A 136 -2.20 17.35 -38.46
C LYS A 136 -2.32 18.33 -39.60
N ALA A 137 -1.18 18.68 -40.22
CA ALA A 137 -1.20 19.46 -41.44
C ALA A 137 -2.14 18.71 -42.42
N VAL A 138 -3.23 19.34 -42.78
CA VAL A 138 -4.15 18.82 -43.81
C VAL A 138 -3.32 18.81 -45.08
N ALA A 139 -2.93 17.63 -45.53
CA ALA A 139 -2.34 17.44 -46.85
C ALA A 139 -3.41 17.80 -47.87
N CYS A 140 -3.24 18.94 -48.54
CA CYS A 140 -3.96 19.30 -49.76
C CYS A 140 -3.53 18.40 -50.92
#